data_ac2cd203eb8b7f72f199bc9c38bbf6a0
#
_entry.id   ac2cd203eb8b7f72f199bc9c38bbf6a0
#
_cell.length_a   1.000
_cell.length_b   1.000
_cell.length_c   1.000
_cell.angle_alpha   90.00
_cell.angle_beta   90.00
_cell.angle_gamma   90.00
#
_symmetry.space_group_name_H-M   'P 1'
#
loop_
_entity.id
_entity.type
_entity.pdbx_description
1 polymer ?
#
loop_
_entity_poly.entity_id
_entity_poly.type
_entity_poly.pdbx_seq_one_letter_code
_entity_poly.pdbx_strand_id
1 'polypeptide(L)'
;MLVFIILFTVLAVISFFLFSGLRKAFVNDEYEQGKVKLFGQLRIMVPGVLLGIVVIVSLISSIKIIDSTEVGVVRTFGEINRQISSGLNFVNPISDSVTTYDLRVHVRQDAFASYTKDAQPLTASVEYQYALDPAYVMDVAREYGSYEILETKLANVVQEKAKVVFAKYSAMTLLENRSTLSAEVTDEVKTLEELYHVRFTSVIVQDIDFSDAFEASVEAKMTAEQDALRAEQEKKTAIIQAEQEKEVAAIEAEAAIAKAKGEAEAMQITREALQNMPDAYIQQMWIEKWDGELPTVQAGDSASVIVNPGMKDAG
;
A
#
# COMPACT_ATOMS: atom_id res chain seq x y z
N MET A 1 22.55 43.10 -1.42
CA MET A 1 23.35 43.63 -0.32
C MET A 1 24.61 44.36 -0.81
N LEU A 2 25.47 43.72 -1.55
CA LEU A 2 26.70 44.31 -2.10
C LEU A 2 26.45 45.64 -2.84
N VAL A 3 25.36 45.72 -3.61
CA VAL A 3 24.96 46.97 -4.32
C VAL A 3 24.68 48.14 -3.37
N PHE A 4 24.02 47.88 -2.22
CA PHE A 4 23.75 48.89 -1.19
C PHE A 4 25.04 49.37 -0.53
N ILE A 5 25.97 48.49 -0.18
CA ILE A 5 27.27 48.84 0.39
C ILE A 5 28.06 49.73 -0.57
N ILE A 6 28.13 49.34 -1.85
CA ILE A 6 28.81 50.12 -2.90
C ILE A 6 28.10 51.46 -3.07
N LEU A 7 26.79 51.51 -3.15
CA LEU A 7 26.04 52.75 -3.32
C LEU A 7 26.30 53.74 -2.18
N PHE A 8 26.21 53.31 -0.94
CA PHE A 8 26.43 54.17 0.23
C PHE A 8 27.87 54.58 0.39
N THR A 9 28.86 53.74 0.06
CA THR A 9 30.29 54.14 0.06
C THR A 9 30.58 55.17 -1.03
N VAL A 10 30.05 55.00 -2.23
CA VAL A 10 30.14 55.97 -3.31
C VAL A 10 29.48 57.28 -2.91
N LEU A 11 28.30 57.24 -2.27
CA LEU A 11 27.59 58.44 -1.84
C LEU A 11 28.33 59.17 -0.70
N ALA A 12 29.01 58.44 0.18
CA ALA A 12 29.89 59.03 1.19
C ALA A 12 31.09 59.74 0.57
N VAL A 13 31.73 59.15 -0.45
CA VAL A 13 32.82 59.74 -1.16
C VAL A 13 32.37 61.00 -1.94
N ILE A 14 31.27 60.94 -2.66
CA ILE A 14 30.67 62.07 -3.36
C ILE A 14 30.35 63.21 -2.38
N SER A 15 29.71 62.92 -1.24
CA SER A 15 29.39 63.85 -0.20
C SER A 15 30.63 64.58 0.35
N PHE A 16 31.73 63.82 0.56
CA PHE A 16 32.99 64.37 1.02
C PHE A 16 33.57 65.39 0.03
N PHE A 17 33.58 65.05 -1.24
CA PHE A 17 34.08 65.96 -2.29
C PHE A 17 33.20 67.19 -2.50
N LEU A 18 31.88 67.00 -2.46
CA LEU A 18 30.90 68.06 -2.63
C LEU A 18 31.04 69.12 -1.49
N PHE A 19 31.04 68.67 -0.23
CA PHE A 19 31.24 69.58 0.91
C PHE A 19 32.61 70.17 0.98
N SER A 20 33.67 69.50 0.44
CA SER A 20 35.01 70.06 0.27
C SER A 20 35.07 71.17 -0.78
N GLY A 21 34.34 70.98 -1.88
CA GLY A 21 34.19 72.01 -2.92
C GLY A 21 33.43 73.24 -2.42
N LEU A 22 32.29 73.02 -1.78
CA LEU A 22 31.50 74.08 -1.18
C LEU A 22 32.31 74.91 -0.15
N ARG A 23 33.03 74.21 0.75
CA ARG A 23 33.92 74.91 1.70
C ARG A 23 34.94 75.78 1.00
N LYS A 24 35.63 75.34 -0.11
CA LYS A 24 36.59 76.13 -0.86
C LYS A 24 35.98 77.34 -1.56
N ALA A 25 34.72 77.19 -2.05
CA ALA A 25 34.02 78.31 -2.73
C ALA A 25 33.70 79.46 -1.77
N PHE A 26 33.41 79.20 -0.48
CA PHE A 26 33.03 80.15 0.52
C PHE A 26 34.21 80.64 1.38
N VAL A 27 35.43 80.09 1.25
CA VAL A 27 36.62 80.51 2.04
C VAL A 27 37.04 81.93 1.74
N ASN A 28 36.79 82.47 0.56
CA ASN A 28 37.20 83.79 0.13
C ASN A 28 36.21 84.92 0.45
N ASP A 29 35.05 84.59 1.02
CA ASP A 29 33.98 85.53 1.38
C ASP A 29 34.03 85.86 2.87
N GLU A 30 34.51 87.04 3.26
CA GLU A 30 34.74 87.50 4.63
C GLU A 30 33.41 87.58 5.45
N TYR A 31 32.29 87.72 4.76
CA TYR A 31 30.95 87.82 5.32
C TYR A 31 30.29 86.51 5.70
N GLU A 32 30.78 85.34 5.23
CA GLU A 32 30.15 84.04 5.42
C GLU A 32 30.97 83.01 6.24
N GLN A 33 31.82 83.46 7.16
CA GLN A 33 32.63 82.56 8.03
C GLN A 33 31.85 81.49 8.75
N GLY A 34 30.56 81.75 9.07
CA GLY A 34 29.63 80.75 9.69
C GLY A 34 29.38 79.57 8.76
N LYS A 35 29.19 79.77 7.46
CA LYS A 35 28.97 78.71 6.47
C LYS A 35 30.23 77.87 6.24
N VAL A 36 31.43 78.51 6.26
CA VAL A 36 32.68 77.76 6.15
C VAL A 36 32.93 76.80 7.28
N LYS A 37 32.55 77.16 8.54
CA LYS A 37 32.60 76.30 9.69
C LYS A 37 31.57 75.18 9.54
N LEU A 38 30.33 75.48 9.14
CA LEU A 38 29.26 74.50 8.93
C LEU A 38 29.64 73.48 7.85
N PHE A 39 30.07 73.89 6.69
CA PHE A 39 30.53 72.99 5.60
C PHE A 39 31.78 72.20 5.97
N GLY A 40 32.65 72.74 6.85
CA GLY A 40 33.80 72.08 7.41
C GLY A 40 33.39 70.90 8.34
N GLN A 41 32.37 71.14 9.16
CA GLN A 41 31.84 70.10 10.04
C GLN A 41 31.02 69.03 9.23
N LEU A 42 30.16 69.46 8.31
CA LEU A 42 29.36 68.58 7.45
C LEU A 42 30.23 67.71 6.58
N ARG A 43 31.38 68.18 6.11
CA ARG A 43 32.37 67.41 5.30
C ARG A 43 32.85 66.15 6.01
N ILE A 44 32.92 66.16 7.34
CA ILE A 44 33.36 64.99 8.15
C ILE A 44 32.19 64.26 8.72
N MET A 45 31.16 64.93 9.21
CA MET A 45 30.02 64.32 9.85
C MET A 45 29.18 63.49 8.86
N VAL A 46 28.85 64.02 7.68
CA VAL A 46 27.94 63.33 6.75
C VAL A 46 28.57 62.04 6.19
N PRO A 47 29.79 62.03 5.67
CA PRO A 47 30.46 60.80 5.26
C PRO A 47 30.65 59.82 6.44
N GLY A 48 30.98 60.35 7.63
CA GLY A 48 31.14 59.54 8.86
C GLY A 48 29.86 58.80 9.24
N VAL A 49 28.72 59.49 9.22
CA VAL A 49 27.41 58.92 9.49
C VAL A 49 27.06 57.85 8.41
N LEU A 50 27.30 58.18 7.13
CA LEU A 50 27.04 57.22 6.04
C LEU A 50 27.90 55.95 6.18
N LEU A 51 29.18 56.08 6.48
CA LEU A 51 30.09 54.96 6.73
C LEU A 51 29.66 54.17 7.99
N GLY A 52 29.22 54.84 9.04
CA GLY A 52 28.69 54.22 10.24
C GLY A 52 27.46 53.36 9.93
N ILE A 53 26.55 53.84 9.09
CA ILE A 53 25.39 53.09 8.61
C ILE A 53 25.87 51.85 7.80
N VAL A 54 26.84 52.00 6.92
CA VAL A 54 27.39 50.88 6.15
C VAL A 54 27.93 49.78 7.08
N VAL A 55 28.69 50.18 8.11
CA VAL A 55 29.25 49.22 9.09
C VAL A 55 28.15 48.51 9.84
N ILE A 56 27.16 49.24 10.34
CA ILE A 56 26.04 48.66 11.09
C ILE A 56 25.25 47.66 10.21
N VAL A 57 24.90 48.08 9.00
CA VAL A 57 24.20 47.23 8.03
C VAL A 57 25.02 45.99 7.67
N SER A 58 26.33 46.14 7.49
CA SER A 58 27.24 45.02 7.22
C SER A 58 27.29 44.03 8.39
N LEU A 59 27.35 44.52 9.65
CA LEU A 59 27.36 43.68 10.83
C LEU A 59 26.05 42.90 10.99
N ILE A 60 24.90 43.57 10.80
CA ILE A 60 23.59 42.91 10.86
C ILE A 60 23.47 41.86 9.77
N SER A 61 23.96 42.14 8.56
CA SER A 61 23.90 41.22 7.42
C SER A 61 24.87 40.06 7.53
N SER A 62 25.91 40.21 8.35
CA SER A 62 26.88 39.15 8.65
C SER A 62 26.29 38.03 9.47
N ILE A 63 25.18 38.30 10.18
CA ILE A 63 24.51 37.30 11.01
C ILE A 63 23.55 36.47 10.15
N LYS A 64 23.76 35.16 10.12
CA LYS A 64 22.87 34.17 9.50
C LYS A 64 22.42 33.17 10.56
N ILE A 65 21.12 33.02 10.68
CA ILE A 65 20.50 32.02 11.56
C ILE A 65 20.07 30.85 10.67
N ILE A 66 20.56 29.66 10.99
CA ILE A 66 20.21 28.41 10.33
C ILE A 66 19.30 27.61 11.26
N ASP A 67 18.21 27.10 10.74
CA ASP A 67 17.26 26.30 11.52
C ASP A 67 17.91 25.01 12.02
N SER A 68 17.36 24.43 13.09
CA SER A 68 17.84 23.18 13.71
C SER A 68 17.79 21.98 12.77
N THR A 69 16.93 22.03 11.77
CA THR A 69 16.72 20.97 10.77
C THR A 69 17.46 21.22 9.46
N GLU A 70 18.21 22.30 9.37
CA GLU A 70 18.90 22.73 8.16
C GLU A 70 20.42 22.79 8.36
N VAL A 71 21.12 22.68 7.25
CA VAL A 71 22.56 22.91 7.18
C VAL A 71 22.83 23.96 6.10
N GLY A 72 23.67 24.93 6.41
CA GLY A 72 24.08 25.97 5.46
C GLY A 72 25.38 25.62 4.76
N VAL A 73 25.42 25.78 3.44
CA VAL A 73 26.64 25.72 2.64
C VAL A 73 27.03 27.14 2.27
N VAL A 74 28.24 27.54 2.67
CA VAL A 74 28.79 28.85 2.39
C VAL A 74 29.60 28.77 1.10
N ARG A 75 29.24 29.64 0.15
CA ARG A 75 29.99 29.85 -1.09
C ARG A 75 30.66 31.22 -1.03
N THR A 76 31.98 31.23 -1.05
CA THR A 76 32.79 32.49 -1.08
C THR A 76 33.14 32.79 -2.50
N PHE A 77 32.64 33.92 -3.05
CA PHE A 77 32.79 34.31 -4.46
C PHE A 77 32.36 33.20 -5.45
N GLY A 78 31.39 32.35 -5.06
CA GLY A 78 30.87 31.26 -5.88
C GLY A 78 31.51 29.89 -5.62
N GLU A 79 32.67 29.83 -4.96
CA GLU A 79 33.33 28.57 -4.57
C GLU A 79 32.78 28.05 -3.25
N ILE A 80 32.47 26.77 -3.19
CA ILE A 80 32.01 26.10 -1.96
C ILE A 80 33.19 25.97 -1.00
N ASN A 81 33.12 26.68 0.11
CA ASN A 81 34.22 26.80 1.06
C ASN A 81 33.99 25.96 2.33
N ARG A 82 32.84 26.13 2.97
CA ARG A 82 32.55 25.49 4.27
C ARG A 82 31.07 25.23 4.49
N GLN A 83 30.81 24.28 5.38
CA GLN A 83 29.48 24.00 5.93
C GLN A 83 29.32 24.73 7.26
N ILE A 84 28.14 25.25 7.53
CA ILE A 84 27.76 25.88 8.80
C ILE A 84 26.58 25.13 9.40
N SER A 85 26.68 24.88 10.69
CA SER A 85 25.67 24.15 11.47
C SER A 85 24.48 25.06 11.81
N SER A 86 23.42 24.43 12.33
CA SER A 86 22.28 25.14 12.90
C SER A 86 22.70 26.13 14.01
N GLY A 87 21.89 27.19 14.13
CA GLY A 87 22.10 28.25 15.09
C GLY A 87 22.63 29.55 14.46
N LEU A 88 23.28 30.38 15.28
CA LEU A 88 23.79 31.68 14.88
C LEU A 88 25.18 31.54 14.26
N ASN A 89 25.33 31.97 13.01
CA ASN A 89 26.56 31.92 12.26
C ASN A 89 26.94 33.30 11.74
N PHE A 90 28.27 33.53 11.63
CA PHE A 90 28.80 34.74 11.06
C PHE A 90 29.40 34.46 9.67
N VAL A 91 28.93 35.20 8.68
CA VAL A 91 29.37 35.10 7.28
C VAL A 91 29.74 36.48 6.75
N ASN A 92 30.65 36.56 5.79
CA ASN A 92 31.01 37.81 5.20
C ASN A 92 29.92 38.26 4.21
N PRO A 93 29.22 39.38 4.47
CA PRO A 93 28.09 39.80 3.62
C PRO A 93 28.50 40.26 2.21
N ILE A 94 29.79 40.43 1.97
CA ILE A 94 30.32 40.89 0.66
C ILE A 94 30.71 39.72 -0.22
N SER A 95 31.39 38.70 0.37
CA SER A 95 31.94 37.57 -0.38
C SER A 95 31.13 36.31 -0.31
N ASP A 96 30.34 36.13 0.77
CA ASP A 96 29.71 34.87 1.08
C ASP A 96 28.24 34.86 0.70
N SER A 97 27.82 33.78 0.06
CA SER A 97 26.42 33.41 -0.11
C SER A 97 26.13 32.11 0.63
N VAL A 98 25.01 32.03 1.30
CA VAL A 98 24.61 30.83 2.07
C VAL A 98 23.40 30.22 1.38
N THR A 99 23.51 28.93 1.06
CA THR A 99 22.39 28.09 0.61
C THR A 99 22.07 27.09 1.70
N THR A 100 20.82 27.00 2.12
CA THR A 100 20.36 26.05 3.14
C THR A 100 19.86 24.76 2.50
N TYR A 101 20.16 23.63 3.14
CA TYR A 101 19.72 22.30 2.76
C TYR A 101 18.97 21.70 3.94
N ASP A 102 17.73 21.26 3.70
CA ASP A 102 16.88 20.64 4.69
C ASP A 102 17.30 19.18 4.89
N LEU A 103 17.49 18.79 6.15
CA LEU A 103 17.90 17.44 6.56
C LEU A 103 16.71 16.56 6.98
N ARG A 104 15.50 17.10 7.00
CA ARG A 104 14.29 16.34 7.32
C ARG A 104 14.04 15.28 6.28
N VAL A 105 13.20 14.31 6.66
CA VAL A 105 12.70 13.32 5.71
C VAL A 105 11.73 13.99 4.74
N HIS A 106 12.06 13.91 3.46
CA HIS A 106 11.21 14.36 2.36
C HIS A 106 10.45 13.19 1.79
N VAL A 107 9.20 13.43 1.43
CA VAL A 107 8.31 12.45 0.80
C VAL A 107 8.04 12.89 -0.63
N ARG A 108 8.28 11.99 -1.58
CA ARG A 108 7.97 12.19 -3.00
C ARG A 108 7.16 11.01 -3.51
N GLN A 109 6.22 11.33 -4.37
CA GLN A 109 5.43 10.36 -5.11
C GLN A 109 5.52 10.70 -6.59
N ASP A 110 6.01 9.75 -7.37
CA ASP A 110 6.17 9.93 -8.82
C ASP A 110 5.47 8.79 -9.55
N ALA A 111 4.61 9.15 -10.51
CA ALA A 111 3.97 8.21 -11.41
C ALA A 111 4.76 8.05 -12.70
N PHE A 112 4.84 6.84 -13.23
CA PHE A 112 5.56 6.54 -14.46
C PHE A 112 4.96 5.35 -15.20
N ALA A 113 5.13 5.34 -16.51
CA ALA A 113 4.79 4.20 -17.35
C ALA A 113 5.95 3.19 -17.39
N SER A 114 5.61 1.90 -17.37
CA SER A 114 6.55 0.79 -17.45
C SER A 114 5.96 -0.38 -18.24
N TYR A 115 6.74 -1.43 -18.40
CA TYR A 115 6.34 -2.69 -18.99
C TYR A 115 6.73 -3.85 -18.10
N THR A 116 5.88 -4.85 -18.06
CA THR A 116 6.16 -6.12 -17.39
C THR A 116 7.08 -7.01 -18.23
N LYS A 117 7.51 -8.16 -17.67
CA LYS A 117 8.29 -9.19 -18.36
C LYS A 117 7.57 -9.76 -19.61
N ASP A 118 6.24 -9.83 -19.55
CA ASP A 118 5.35 -10.28 -20.63
C ASP A 118 4.88 -9.15 -21.54
N ALA A 119 5.62 -8.01 -21.51
CA ALA A 119 5.41 -6.84 -22.35
C ALA A 119 4.03 -6.18 -22.20
N GLN A 120 3.34 -6.38 -21.06
CA GLN A 120 2.11 -5.65 -20.76
C GLN A 120 2.45 -4.23 -20.29
N PRO A 121 1.84 -3.19 -20.88
CA PRO A 121 2.00 -1.83 -20.42
C PRO A 121 1.29 -1.63 -19.09
N LEU A 122 1.94 -0.90 -18.19
CA LEU A 122 1.37 -0.50 -16.91
C LEU A 122 1.76 0.94 -16.56
N THR A 123 0.93 1.57 -15.76
CA THR A 123 1.28 2.81 -15.05
C THR A 123 1.39 2.47 -13.57
N ALA A 124 2.49 2.91 -12.96
CA ALA A 124 2.71 2.69 -11.53
C ALA A 124 3.11 4.00 -10.86
N SER A 125 2.82 4.13 -9.57
CA SER A 125 3.35 5.20 -8.73
C SER A 125 4.21 4.63 -7.62
N VAL A 126 5.34 5.30 -7.36
CA VAL A 126 6.24 4.97 -6.27
C VAL A 126 6.34 6.16 -5.35
N GLU A 127 5.99 5.94 -4.08
CA GLU A 127 6.28 6.87 -2.99
C GLU A 127 7.59 6.48 -2.34
N TYR A 128 8.49 7.43 -2.19
CA TYR A 128 9.75 7.22 -1.49
C TYR A 128 10.03 8.36 -0.51
N GLN A 129 10.61 7.97 0.61
CA GLN A 129 11.00 8.86 1.69
C GLN A 129 12.52 8.85 1.79
N TYR A 130 13.12 10.04 1.72
CA TYR A 130 14.57 10.18 1.78
C TYR A 130 14.96 11.39 2.61
N ALA A 131 16.18 11.36 3.14
CA ALA A 131 16.81 12.45 3.85
C ALA A 131 18.25 12.60 3.35
N LEU A 132 18.76 13.85 3.35
CA LEU A 132 20.17 14.11 3.04
C LEU A 132 21.06 13.62 4.20
N ASP A 133 22.22 13.06 3.85
CA ASP A 133 23.24 12.78 4.85
C ASP A 133 24.00 14.08 5.19
N PRO A 134 23.95 14.53 6.45
CA PRO A 134 24.62 15.77 6.87
C PRO A 134 26.11 15.81 6.56
N ALA A 135 26.78 14.65 6.51
CA ALA A 135 28.21 14.56 6.26
C ALA A 135 28.59 14.94 4.81
N TYR A 136 27.68 14.73 3.87
CA TYR A 136 27.94 14.89 2.43
C TYR A 136 27.20 16.08 1.80
N VAL A 137 26.60 16.96 2.58
CA VAL A 137 25.84 18.12 2.06
C VAL A 137 26.73 19.01 1.17
N MET A 138 28.02 19.14 1.47
CA MET A 138 28.95 19.89 0.61
C MET A 138 29.17 19.25 -0.75
N ASP A 139 29.19 17.92 -0.82
CA ASP A 139 29.36 17.18 -2.07
C ASP A 139 28.09 17.25 -2.90
N VAL A 140 26.92 17.12 -2.28
CA VAL A 140 25.62 17.38 -2.89
C VAL A 140 25.54 18.79 -3.46
N ALA A 141 25.97 19.79 -2.70
CA ALA A 141 25.99 21.19 -3.16
C ALA A 141 26.95 21.41 -4.35
N ARG A 142 28.05 20.65 -4.42
CA ARG A 142 29.04 20.71 -5.47
C ARG A 142 28.56 20.01 -6.74
N GLU A 143 27.92 18.87 -6.64
CA GLU A 143 27.44 18.09 -7.78
C GLU A 143 26.13 18.63 -8.38
N TYR A 144 25.17 18.95 -7.53
CA TYR A 144 23.81 19.30 -7.97
C TYR A 144 23.53 20.81 -7.90
N GLY A 145 24.28 21.53 -7.11
CA GLY A 145 24.14 23.00 -6.98
C GLY A 145 22.91 23.43 -6.20
N SER A 146 21.74 22.82 -6.42
CA SER A 146 20.50 23.11 -5.69
C SER A 146 19.78 21.81 -5.30
N TYR A 147 18.94 21.93 -4.28
CA TYR A 147 18.10 20.83 -3.80
C TYR A 147 17.12 20.31 -4.87
N GLU A 148 16.51 21.21 -5.64
CA GLU A 148 15.56 20.89 -6.72
C GLU A 148 16.17 20.02 -7.83
N ILE A 149 17.43 20.26 -8.16
CA ILE A 149 18.16 19.47 -9.17
C ILE A 149 18.41 18.05 -8.63
N LEU A 150 18.81 17.93 -7.37
CA LEU A 150 18.96 16.63 -6.72
C LEU A 150 17.63 15.86 -6.72
N GLU A 151 16.52 16.50 -6.30
CA GLU A 151 15.19 15.88 -6.31
C GLU A 151 14.81 15.34 -7.69
N THR A 152 15.01 16.14 -8.73
CA THR A 152 14.71 15.73 -10.10
C THR A 152 15.55 14.52 -10.53
N LYS A 153 16.81 14.48 -10.13
CA LYS A 153 17.71 13.36 -10.40
C LYS A 153 17.27 12.10 -9.65
N LEU A 154 16.95 12.24 -8.36
CA LEU A 154 16.46 11.13 -7.55
C LEU A 154 15.16 10.53 -8.12
N ALA A 155 14.21 11.39 -8.52
CA ALA A 155 12.96 10.94 -9.13
C ALA A 155 13.22 10.07 -10.37
N ASN A 156 14.09 10.54 -11.28
CA ASN A 156 14.40 9.80 -12.50
C ASN A 156 15.07 8.45 -12.21
N VAL A 157 16.01 8.41 -11.27
CA VAL A 157 16.77 7.19 -10.98
C VAL A 157 15.94 6.19 -10.17
N VAL A 158 15.11 6.67 -9.24
CA VAL A 158 14.16 5.81 -8.52
C VAL A 158 13.16 5.17 -9.49
N GLN A 159 12.61 5.95 -10.44
CA GLN A 159 11.75 5.41 -11.50
C GLN A 159 12.48 4.38 -12.36
N GLU A 160 13.73 4.64 -12.74
CA GLU A 160 14.54 3.69 -13.51
C GLU A 160 14.73 2.38 -12.76
N LYS A 161 15.09 2.43 -11.48
CA LYS A 161 15.24 1.24 -10.63
C LYS A 161 13.92 0.48 -10.47
N ALA A 162 12.82 1.19 -10.26
CA ALA A 162 11.50 0.57 -10.21
C ALA A 162 11.13 -0.13 -11.52
N LYS A 163 11.39 0.49 -12.68
CA LYS A 163 11.17 -0.13 -14.00
C LYS A 163 11.98 -1.41 -14.20
N VAL A 164 13.24 -1.43 -13.73
CA VAL A 164 14.09 -2.64 -13.79
C VAL A 164 13.47 -3.78 -12.98
N VAL A 165 12.92 -3.48 -11.80
CA VAL A 165 12.24 -4.49 -10.98
C VAL A 165 10.96 -4.96 -11.66
N PHE A 166 10.11 -4.07 -12.15
CA PHE A 166 8.86 -4.45 -12.83
C PHE A 166 9.08 -5.32 -14.06
N ALA A 167 10.13 -5.08 -14.83
CA ALA A 167 10.49 -5.88 -15.98
C ALA A 167 10.92 -7.33 -15.64
N LYS A 168 11.18 -7.66 -14.38
CA LYS A 168 11.48 -9.02 -13.92
C LYS A 168 10.23 -9.89 -13.77
N TYR A 169 9.05 -9.26 -13.56
CA TYR A 169 7.80 -9.93 -13.20
C TYR A 169 6.76 -9.89 -14.33
N SER A 170 5.93 -10.94 -14.41
CA SER A 170 4.73 -10.91 -15.23
C SER A 170 3.64 -10.05 -14.60
N ALA A 171 2.70 -9.57 -15.40
CA ALA A 171 1.60 -8.75 -14.92
C ALA A 171 0.79 -9.43 -13.81
N MET A 172 0.52 -10.75 -13.94
CA MET A 172 -0.20 -11.51 -12.92
C MET A 172 0.57 -11.58 -11.61
N THR A 173 1.89 -11.82 -11.67
CA THR A 173 2.74 -11.90 -10.47
C THR A 173 2.80 -10.56 -9.74
N LEU A 174 2.80 -9.43 -10.47
CA LEU A 174 2.77 -8.09 -9.88
C LEU A 174 1.48 -7.84 -9.10
N LEU A 175 0.34 -8.33 -9.59
CA LEU A 175 -0.95 -8.22 -8.89
C LEU A 175 -0.99 -9.04 -7.60
N GLU A 176 -0.39 -10.22 -7.60
CA GLU A 176 -0.42 -11.17 -6.48
C GLU A 176 0.57 -10.81 -5.36
N ASN A 177 1.73 -10.21 -5.69
CA ASN A 177 2.87 -10.08 -4.77
C ASN A 177 3.36 -8.65 -4.56
N ARG A 178 2.45 -7.69 -4.33
CA ARG A 178 2.79 -6.27 -4.13
C ARG A 178 3.81 -6.00 -3.01
N SER A 179 3.73 -6.74 -1.92
CA SER A 179 4.63 -6.56 -0.78
C SER A 179 6.08 -6.95 -1.10
N THR A 180 6.26 -8.05 -1.84
CA THR A 180 7.58 -8.50 -2.30
C THR A 180 8.17 -7.51 -3.29
N LEU A 181 7.34 -6.96 -4.19
CA LEU A 181 7.73 -5.94 -5.14
C LEU A 181 8.27 -4.69 -4.48
N SER A 182 7.56 -4.16 -3.47
CA SER A 182 8.03 -2.98 -2.71
C SER A 182 9.37 -3.24 -2.01
N ALA A 183 9.57 -4.43 -1.47
CA ALA A 183 10.83 -4.81 -0.85
C ALA A 183 11.99 -4.83 -1.86
N GLU A 184 11.80 -5.44 -3.03
CA GLU A 184 12.83 -5.46 -4.07
C GLU A 184 13.13 -4.08 -4.65
N VAL A 185 12.10 -3.25 -4.87
CA VAL A 185 12.31 -1.86 -5.29
C VAL A 185 13.09 -1.10 -4.22
N THR A 186 12.78 -1.32 -2.94
CA THR A 186 13.53 -0.71 -1.83
C THR A 186 15.00 -1.11 -1.85
N ASP A 187 15.29 -2.38 -2.05
CA ASP A 187 16.67 -2.88 -2.08
C ASP A 187 17.43 -2.33 -3.28
N GLU A 188 16.82 -2.27 -4.46
CA GLU A 188 17.43 -1.65 -5.65
C GLU A 188 17.66 -0.14 -5.46
N VAL A 189 16.72 0.58 -4.84
CA VAL A 189 16.84 2.03 -4.58
C VAL A 189 17.91 2.31 -3.52
N LYS A 190 18.04 1.49 -2.50
CA LYS A 190 19.10 1.64 -1.47
C LYS A 190 20.51 1.58 -2.06
N THR A 191 20.73 0.91 -3.19
CA THR A 191 22.02 0.94 -3.87
C THR A 191 22.45 2.35 -4.33
N LEU A 192 21.53 3.29 -4.36
CA LEU A 192 21.75 4.68 -4.75
C LEU A 192 22.17 5.58 -3.59
N GLU A 193 22.04 5.12 -2.35
CA GLU A 193 22.29 5.93 -1.14
C GLU A 193 23.72 6.52 -1.13
N GLU A 194 24.71 5.69 -1.41
CA GLU A 194 26.10 6.13 -1.45
C GLU A 194 26.39 7.07 -2.62
N LEU A 195 25.77 6.81 -3.78
CA LEU A 195 26.02 7.59 -5.00
C LEU A 195 25.40 8.99 -4.92
N TYR A 196 24.22 9.11 -4.31
CA TYR A 196 23.49 10.40 -4.25
C TYR A 196 23.58 11.07 -2.88
N HIS A 197 24.30 10.45 -1.93
CA HIS A 197 24.48 10.95 -0.56
C HIS A 197 23.16 11.21 0.16
N VAL A 198 22.19 10.33 -0.07
CA VAL A 198 20.88 10.35 0.55
C VAL A 198 20.63 9.03 1.28
N ARG A 199 19.74 9.05 2.27
CA ARG A 199 19.28 7.85 2.96
C ARG A 199 17.81 7.65 2.66
N PHE A 200 17.45 6.51 2.11
CA PHE A 200 16.05 6.14 1.89
C PHE A 200 15.48 5.45 3.14
N THR A 201 14.42 6.04 3.69
CA THR A 201 13.74 5.50 4.88
C THR A 201 12.67 4.49 4.49
N SER A 202 11.93 4.75 3.42
CA SER A 202 10.85 3.90 2.93
C SER A 202 10.68 4.09 1.42
N VAL A 203 10.39 3.00 0.72
CA VAL A 203 10.01 3.00 -0.70
C VAL A 203 8.81 2.09 -0.85
N ILE A 204 7.70 2.62 -1.34
CA ILE A 204 6.42 1.91 -1.43
C ILE A 204 5.91 2.05 -2.86
N VAL A 205 5.58 0.92 -3.46
CA VAL A 205 4.83 0.89 -4.71
C VAL A 205 3.35 1.02 -4.36
N GLN A 206 2.72 2.11 -4.80
CA GLN A 206 1.32 2.39 -4.46
C GLN A 206 0.39 1.80 -5.53
N ASP A 207 0.19 2.50 -6.61
CA ASP A 207 -0.76 2.13 -7.63
C ASP A 207 -0.07 1.41 -8.79
N ILE A 208 -0.67 0.33 -9.24
CA ILE A 208 -0.26 -0.39 -10.44
C ILE A 208 -1.53 -0.58 -11.27
N ASP A 209 -1.63 0.21 -12.35
CA ASP A 209 -2.75 0.19 -13.26
C ASP A 209 -2.32 -0.44 -14.59
N PHE A 210 -3.11 -1.39 -15.07
CA PHE A 210 -2.92 -2.03 -16.36
C PHE A 210 -3.90 -1.44 -17.38
N SER A 211 -3.72 -1.80 -18.65
CA SER A 211 -4.66 -1.41 -19.67
C SER A 211 -6.01 -2.11 -19.49
N ASP A 212 -7.13 -1.42 -19.82
CA ASP A 212 -8.49 -1.95 -19.78
C ASP A 212 -8.62 -3.30 -20.52
N ALA A 213 -7.91 -3.46 -21.64
CA ALA A 213 -7.89 -4.70 -22.41
C ALA A 213 -7.24 -5.88 -21.65
N PHE A 214 -6.19 -5.60 -20.88
CA PHE A 214 -5.56 -6.60 -20.03
C PHE A 214 -6.46 -6.95 -18.85
N GLU A 215 -7.03 -5.97 -18.18
CA GLU A 215 -7.95 -6.19 -17.05
C GLU A 215 -9.16 -7.03 -17.47
N ALA A 216 -9.79 -6.71 -18.59
CA ALA A 216 -10.88 -7.52 -19.14
C ALA A 216 -10.45 -8.96 -19.45
N SER A 217 -9.23 -9.16 -19.96
CA SER A 217 -8.68 -10.49 -20.23
C SER A 217 -8.43 -11.30 -18.97
N VAL A 218 -7.93 -10.64 -17.90
CA VAL A 218 -7.73 -11.26 -16.58
C VAL A 218 -9.07 -11.63 -15.96
N GLU A 219 -10.07 -10.75 -16.00
CA GLU A 219 -11.42 -11.01 -15.50
C GLU A 219 -12.06 -12.20 -16.23
N ALA A 220 -11.98 -12.24 -17.56
CA ALA A 220 -12.48 -13.36 -18.34
C ALA A 220 -11.79 -14.68 -17.99
N LYS A 221 -10.46 -14.67 -17.82
CA LYS A 221 -9.70 -15.84 -17.39
C LYS A 221 -10.11 -16.30 -15.99
N MET A 222 -10.20 -15.39 -15.03
CA MET A 222 -10.62 -15.70 -13.66
C MET A 222 -12.02 -16.29 -13.62
N THR A 223 -12.94 -15.75 -14.42
CA THR A 223 -14.31 -16.27 -14.54
C THR A 223 -14.28 -17.70 -15.09
N ALA A 224 -13.55 -17.94 -16.18
CA ALA A 224 -13.42 -19.28 -16.76
C ALA A 224 -12.78 -20.30 -15.80
N GLU A 225 -11.78 -19.90 -15.03
CA GLU A 225 -11.16 -20.75 -13.99
C GLU A 225 -12.14 -21.07 -12.86
N GLN A 226 -12.92 -20.09 -12.42
CA GLN A 226 -13.98 -20.27 -11.42
C GLN A 226 -15.07 -21.22 -11.92
N ASP A 227 -15.50 -21.08 -13.17
CA ASP A 227 -16.52 -21.96 -13.76
C ASP A 227 -15.99 -23.38 -13.93
N ALA A 228 -14.73 -23.56 -14.33
CA ALA A 228 -14.09 -24.86 -14.40
C ALA A 228 -13.99 -25.54 -13.02
N LEU A 229 -13.60 -24.76 -11.99
CA LEU A 229 -13.53 -25.28 -10.61
C LEU A 229 -14.92 -25.66 -10.09
N ARG A 230 -15.95 -24.85 -10.38
CA ARG A 230 -17.35 -25.15 -10.03
C ARG A 230 -17.81 -26.44 -10.69
N ALA A 231 -17.58 -26.61 -11.99
CA ALA A 231 -17.95 -27.81 -12.72
C ALA A 231 -17.23 -29.06 -12.17
N GLU A 232 -15.98 -28.94 -11.75
CA GLU A 232 -15.25 -30.03 -11.10
C GLU A 232 -15.86 -30.39 -9.74
N GLN A 233 -16.23 -29.40 -8.93
CA GLN A 233 -16.88 -29.63 -7.64
C GLN A 233 -18.29 -30.26 -7.82
N GLU A 234 -19.06 -29.78 -8.79
CA GLU A 234 -20.38 -30.37 -9.13
C GLU A 234 -20.23 -31.83 -9.56
N LYS A 235 -19.24 -32.14 -10.41
CA LYS A 235 -18.94 -33.52 -10.80
C LYS A 235 -18.56 -34.39 -9.59
N LYS A 236 -17.70 -33.90 -8.68
CA LYS A 236 -17.34 -34.63 -7.45
C LYS A 236 -18.57 -34.88 -6.57
N THR A 237 -19.41 -33.87 -6.40
CA THR A 237 -20.63 -33.95 -5.64
C THR A 237 -21.61 -35.01 -6.24
N ALA A 238 -21.80 -34.99 -7.55
CA ALA A 238 -22.64 -35.95 -8.25
C ALA A 238 -22.11 -37.39 -8.12
N ILE A 239 -20.79 -37.60 -8.19
CA ILE A 239 -20.18 -38.92 -7.96
C ILE A 239 -20.45 -39.41 -6.52
N ILE A 240 -20.22 -38.55 -5.54
CA ILE A 240 -20.48 -38.89 -4.12
C ILE A 240 -21.97 -39.22 -3.88
N GLN A 241 -22.87 -38.43 -4.47
CA GLN A 241 -24.31 -38.71 -4.36
C GLN A 241 -24.69 -40.05 -5.00
N ALA A 242 -24.16 -40.34 -6.21
CA ALA A 242 -24.40 -41.63 -6.87
C ALA A 242 -23.83 -42.83 -6.07
N GLU A 243 -22.68 -42.67 -5.43
CA GLU A 243 -22.10 -43.68 -4.54
C GLU A 243 -22.94 -43.88 -3.28
N GLN A 244 -23.42 -42.78 -2.68
CA GLN A 244 -24.32 -42.85 -1.51
C GLN A 244 -25.67 -43.54 -1.87
N GLU A 245 -26.28 -43.20 -2.99
CA GLU A 245 -27.51 -43.82 -3.46
C GLU A 245 -27.33 -45.35 -3.67
N LYS A 246 -26.19 -45.72 -4.29
CA LYS A 246 -25.84 -47.13 -4.48
C LYS A 246 -25.64 -47.85 -3.14
N GLU A 247 -24.98 -47.25 -2.17
CA GLU A 247 -24.76 -47.81 -0.85
C GLU A 247 -26.06 -47.93 -0.06
N VAL A 248 -26.91 -46.92 -0.08
CA VAL A 248 -28.24 -46.95 0.53
C VAL A 248 -29.09 -48.04 -0.10
N ALA A 249 -29.15 -48.15 -1.43
CA ALA A 249 -29.88 -49.21 -2.11
C ALA A 249 -29.37 -50.62 -1.75
N ALA A 250 -28.05 -50.79 -1.58
CA ALA A 250 -27.47 -52.06 -1.14
C ALA A 250 -27.88 -52.41 0.30
N ILE A 251 -27.84 -51.45 1.23
CA ILE A 251 -28.25 -51.59 2.62
C ILE A 251 -29.75 -51.90 2.71
N GLU A 252 -30.58 -51.21 1.94
CA GLU A 252 -32.03 -51.48 1.89
C GLU A 252 -32.32 -52.88 1.35
N ALA A 253 -31.62 -53.35 0.32
CA ALA A 253 -31.77 -54.69 -0.21
C ALA A 253 -31.33 -55.75 0.82
N GLU A 254 -30.22 -55.55 1.54
CA GLU A 254 -29.80 -56.44 2.64
C GLU A 254 -30.80 -56.45 3.77
N ALA A 255 -31.33 -55.30 4.18
CA ALA A 255 -32.35 -55.21 5.21
C ALA A 255 -33.65 -55.92 4.82
N ALA A 256 -34.06 -55.77 3.54
CA ALA A 256 -35.23 -56.51 3.01
C ALA A 256 -35.03 -58.03 3.02
N ILE A 257 -33.85 -58.51 2.63
CA ILE A 257 -33.48 -59.92 2.67
C ILE A 257 -33.46 -60.44 4.13
N ALA A 258 -32.86 -59.68 5.04
CA ALA A 258 -32.79 -60.05 6.45
C ALA A 258 -34.20 -60.12 7.08
N LYS A 259 -35.08 -59.17 6.75
CA LYS A 259 -36.47 -59.16 7.20
C LYS A 259 -37.23 -60.34 6.65
N ALA A 260 -37.14 -60.65 5.36
CA ALA A 260 -37.80 -61.81 4.74
C ALA A 260 -37.33 -63.16 5.35
N LYS A 261 -35.98 -63.25 5.61
CA LYS A 261 -35.47 -64.47 6.33
C LYS A 261 -36.02 -64.59 7.74
N GLY A 262 -36.03 -63.47 8.49
CA GLY A 262 -36.64 -63.49 9.85
C GLY A 262 -38.08 -63.79 9.84
N GLU A 263 -38.89 -63.34 8.90
CA GLU A 263 -40.30 -63.71 8.72
C GLU A 263 -40.44 -65.17 8.33
N ALA A 264 -39.64 -65.74 7.48
CA ALA A 264 -39.65 -67.15 7.10
C ALA A 264 -39.30 -68.07 8.29
N GLU A 265 -38.26 -67.70 9.08
CA GLU A 265 -37.89 -68.42 10.30
C GLU A 265 -38.98 -68.32 11.33
N ALA A 266 -39.62 -67.20 11.54
CA ALA A 266 -40.75 -67.05 12.46
C ALA A 266 -41.93 -67.90 12.02
N MET A 267 -42.25 -67.96 10.71
CA MET A 267 -43.31 -68.87 10.21
C MET A 267 -42.94 -70.33 10.38
N GLN A 268 -41.65 -70.69 10.19
CA GLN A 268 -41.22 -72.08 10.40
C GLN A 268 -41.34 -72.46 11.87
N ILE A 269 -40.90 -71.64 12.79
CA ILE A 269 -41.04 -71.84 14.24
C ILE A 269 -42.55 -71.98 14.65
N THR A 270 -43.36 -71.08 14.06
CA THR A 270 -44.81 -71.11 14.30
C THR A 270 -45.43 -72.44 13.77
N ARG A 271 -45.02 -72.88 12.59
CA ARG A 271 -45.47 -74.13 11.99
C ARG A 271 -45.05 -75.35 12.85
N GLU A 272 -43.80 -75.40 13.32
CA GLU A 272 -43.31 -76.47 14.20
C GLU A 272 -44.03 -76.46 15.57
N ALA A 273 -44.28 -75.29 16.10
CA ALA A 273 -45.05 -75.16 17.33
C ALA A 273 -46.50 -75.65 17.17
N LEU A 274 -47.17 -75.34 16.07
CA LEU A 274 -48.50 -75.78 15.75
C LEU A 274 -48.60 -77.30 15.50
N GLN A 275 -47.59 -77.91 14.86
CA GLN A 275 -47.55 -79.35 14.64
C GLN A 275 -47.43 -80.15 15.95
N ASN A 276 -46.83 -79.59 16.98
CA ASN A 276 -46.61 -80.24 18.26
C ASN A 276 -47.69 -79.85 19.30
N MET A 277 -48.72 -79.08 18.92
CA MET A 277 -49.80 -78.69 19.83
C MET A 277 -50.92 -79.73 19.88
N PRO A 278 -51.52 -80.05 21.09
CA PRO A 278 -52.71 -80.88 21.20
C PRO A 278 -53.90 -80.18 20.51
N ASP A 279 -54.73 -80.98 19.79
CA ASP A 279 -55.92 -80.50 19.06
C ASP A 279 -56.89 -79.66 19.94
N ALA A 280 -56.96 -79.93 21.23
CA ALA A 280 -57.74 -79.12 22.17
C ALA A 280 -57.25 -77.67 22.30
N TYR A 281 -55.96 -77.39 22.22
CA TYR A 281 -55.42 -76.07 22.34
C TYR A 281 -55.59 -75.22 21.02
N ILE A 282 -55.58 -75.92 19.92
CA ILE A 282 -55.86 -75.25 18.59
C ILE A 282 -57.35 -74.86 18.58
N GLN A 283 -58.26 -75.66 19.09
CA GLN A 283 -59.69 -75.31 19.22
C GLN A 283 -59.89 -74.10 20.15
N GLN A 284 -59.19 -74.03 21.29
CA GLN A 284 -59.28 -72.93 22.20
C GLN A 284 -58.80 -71.61 21.57
N MET A 285 -57.68 -71.61 20.86
CA MET A 285 -57.17 -70.42 20.09
C MET A 285 -58.16 -70.00 19.00
N TRP A 286 -58.80 -70.92 18.32
CA TRP A 286 -59.84 -70.57 17.34
C TRP A 286 -61.05 -69.84 18.02
N ILE A 287 -61.46 -70.29 19.17
CA ILE A 287 -62.56 -69.68 19.95
C ILE A 287 -62.11 -68.24 20.42
N GLU A 288 -60.88 -68.10 20.88
CA GLU A 288 -60.37 -66.82 21.44
C GLU A 288 -60.15 -65.76 20.40
N LYS A 289 -59.81 -66.17 19.17
CA LYS A 289 -59.62 -65.22 18.05
C LYS A 289 -60.82 -65.06 17.13
N TRP A 290 -61.93 -65.73 17.44
CA TRP A 290 -63.16 -65.63 16.66
C TRP A 290 -63.87 -64.29 16.97
N ASP A 291 -64.08 -63.49 15.92
CA ASP A 291 -64.75 -62.19 15.96
C ASP A 291 -66.29 -62.29 16.12
N GLY A 292 -66.82 -63.47 16.18
CA GLY A 292 -68.27 -63.74 16.36
C GLY A 292 -69.06 -63.73 15.06
N GLU A 293 -68.43 -63.50 13.92
CA GLU A 293 -69.08 -63.53 12.61
C GLU A 293 -68.75 -64.84 11.85
N LEU A 294 -69.80 -65.46 11.25
CA LEU A 294 -69.59 -66.62 10.40
C LEU A 294 -68.92 -66.17 9.06
N PRO A 295 -67.80 -66.80 8.69
CA PRO A 295 -67.17 -66.44 7.43
C PRO A 295 -68.09 -66.73 6.24
N THR A 296 -68.36 -65.71 5.43
CA THR A 296 -69.12 -65.86 4.21
C THR A 296 -68.23 -66.55 3.17
N VAL A 297 -68.40 -67.84 3.01
CA VAL A 297 -67.66 -68.65 2.02
C VAL A 297 -68.32 -68.52 0.66
N GLN A 298 -67.68 -67.87 -0.29
CA GLN A 298 -68.00 -68.06 -1.68
C GLN A 298 -67.31 -69.34 -2.18
N ALA A 299 -68.10 -70.42 -2.29
CA ALA A 299 -67.64 -71.68 -2.81
C ALA A 299 -67.45 -71.58 -4.34
N GLY A 300 -66.22 -71.60 -4.78
CA GLY A 300 -65.87 -72.01 -6.14
C GLY A 300 -65.78 -73.50 -6.23
N ASP A 301 -65.95 -74.07 -7.43
CA ASP A 301 -66.23 -75.49 -7.77
C ASP A 301 -65.25 -76.58 -7.21
N SER A 302 -64.36 -76.25 -6.28
CA SER A 302 -63.40 -77.20 -5.68
C SER A 302 -63.05 -76.94 -4.20
N ALA A 303 -63.87 -76.24 -3.45
CA ALA A 303 -63.64 -76.02 -2.02
C ALA A 303 -64.42 -76.99 -1.15
N SER A 304 -63.77 -77.81 -0.38
CA SER A 304 -64.37 -78.61 0.70
C SER A 304 -64.87 -77.66 1.79
N VAL A 305 -66.14 -77.46 1.91
CA VAL A 305 -66.79 -76.69 2.97
C VAL A 305 -66.63 -77.45 4.28
N ILE A 306 -65.96 -76.90 5.26
CA ILE A 306 -65.94 -77.39 6.62
C ILE A 306 -67.23 -76.90 7.26
N VAL A 307 -68.24 -77.73 7.20
CA VAL A 307 -69.48 -77.50 7.95
C VAL A 307 -69.28 -78.00 9.43
N ASN A 308 -69.43 -77.10 10.37
CA ASN A 308 -69.37 -77.42 11.76
C ASN A 308 -70.67 -78.27 12.12
N PRO A 309 -70.56 -79.62 12.51
CA PRO A 309 -71.70 -80.44 12.70
C PRO A 309 -72.47 -80.23 14.05
N GLY A 310 -72.26 -79.11 14.69
CA GLY A 310 -72.75 -78.84 16.05
C GLY A 310 -73.91 -77.86 16.21
N MET A 311 -74.48 -77.25 15.13
CA MET A 311 -75.68 -76.43 15.27
C MET A 311 -76.90 -77.26 14.93
N LYS A 312 -77.57 -77.84 15.96
CA LYS A 312 -78.95 -78.26 15.89
C LYS A 312 -79.82 -77.01 15.83
N ASP A 313 -80.69 -76.99 14.86
CA ASP A 313 -81.81 -76.04 14.75
C ASP A 313 -82.50 -75.90 16.09
N ALA A 314 -82.52 -74.65 16.63
CA ALA A 314 -83.52 -74.26 17.64
C ALA A 314 -84.57 -73.43 16.90
N GLY A 315 -85.75 -73.97 16.77
CA GLY A 315 -86.93 -73.54 16.13
C GLY A 315 -87.46 -72.13 16.48
#